data_f711b4452603abdf8fbfc5330c3e32ae
#
_entry.id   f711b4452603abdf8fbfc5330c3e32ae
#
_cell.length_a   1.000
_cell.length_b   1.000
_cell.length_c   1.000
_cell.angle_alpha   90.00
_cell.angle_beta   90.00
_cell.angle_gamma   90.00
#
_symmetry.space_group_name_H-M   'P 1'
#
loop_
_entity.id
_entity.type
_entity.pdbx_description
1 polymer ?
#
loop_
_entity_poly.entity_id
_entity_poly.type
_entity_poly.pdbx_seq_one_letter_code
_entity_poly.pdbx_strand_id
1 'polypeptide(L)'
;MKVVHTDQAPAAIGPYSQAIEVNGYIFTSGQIALTAEGEFLGGDIQQQTHQVFANLKAVLEEAGTSLDKVIKATVFMSDMDEFVAMNEVYGEHFGEHKPARSAVEVARLPKDA
;
A
#
# COMPACT_ATOMS: atom_id res chain seq x y z
N MET A 1 3.58 2.83 -21.94
CA MET A 1 3.38 2.20 -20.64
C MET A 1 4.75 1.90 -20.03
N LYS A 2 4.92 2.21 -18.76
CA LYS A 2 6.21 2.09 -18.10
C LYS A 2 6.10 1.29 -16.81
N VAL A 3 7.02 0.33 -16.61
CA VAL A 3 7.11 -0.43 -15.37
C VAL A 3 7.87 0.41 -14.34
N VAL A 4 7.33 0.50 -13.12
CA VAL A 4 7.98 1.19 -12.00
C VAL A 4 8.60 0.14 -11.09
N HIS A 5 9.87 0.35 -10.72
CA HIS A 5 10.59 -0.54 -9.82
C HIS A 5 11.45 0.26 -8.86
N THR A 6 11.43 -0.12 -7.58
CA THR A 6 12.32 0.45 -6.57
C THR A 6 12.81 -0.65 -5.63
N ASP A 7 14.06 -0.53 -5.18
CA ASP A 7 14.64 -1.42 -4.18
C ASP A 7 14.24 -1.02 -2.75
N GLN A 8 13.55 0.12 -2.59
CA GLN A 8 13.10 0.63 -1.30
C GLN A 8 11.75 0.07 -0.87
N ALA A 9 11.14 -0.79 -1.68
CA ALA A 9 9.91 -1.52 -1.37
C ALA A 9 10.13 -3.00 -1.69
N PRO A 10 9.27 -3.90 -1.20
CA PRO A 10 9.42 -5.32 -1.49
C PRO A 10 9.44 -5.60 -2.99
N ALA A 11 10.37 -6.43 -3.43
CA ALA A 11 10.46 -6.82 -4.83
C ALA A 11 9.18 -7.56 -5.26
N ALA A 12 8.79 -7.33 -6.51
CA ALA A 12 7.69 -8.08 -7.11
C ALA A 12 8.19 -9.49 -7.45
N ILE A 13 7.86 -10.45 -6.58
CA ILE A 13 8.23 -11.85 -6.78
C ILE A 13 7.05 -12.55 -7.43
N GLY A 14 7.17 -12.78 -8.75
CA GLY A 14 6.12 -13.39 -9.54
C GLY A 14 5.81 -12.57 -10.78
N PRO A 15 4.74 -12.93 -11.50
CA PRO A 15 4.43 -12.30 -12.79
C PRO A 15 3.65 -10.99 -12.62
N TYR A 16 4.23 -10.02 -11.90
CA TYR A 16 3.62 -8.69 -11.73
C TYR A 16 4.70 -7.65 -11.50
N SER A 17 4.31 -6.38 -11.55
CA SER A 17 5.17 -5.23 -11.30
C SER A 17 4.73 -4.51 -10.04
N GLN A 18 5.64 -3.77 -9.40
CA GLN A 18 5.28 -2.94 -8.24
C GLN A 18 4.28 -1.85 -8.62
N ALA A 19 4.44 -1.27 -9.79
CA ALA A 19 3.48 -0.30 -10.33
C ALA A 19 3.67 -0.16 -11.84
N ILE A 20 2.66 0.40 -12.49
CA ILE A 20 2.66 0.69 -13.92
C ILE A 20 2.25 2.14 -14.10
N GLU A 21 2.99 2.85 -14.94
CA GLU A 21 2.62 4.20 -15.39
C GLU A 21 2.02 4.12 -16.79
N VAL A 22 0.89 4.78 -16.99
CA VAL A 22 0.25 4.89 -18.29
C VAL A 22 -0.51 6.21 -18.36
N ASN A 23 -0.26 6.98 -19.42
CA ASN A 23 -0.96 8.25 -19.67
C ASN A 23 -0.96 9.22 -18.47
N GLY A 24 0.14 9.27 -17.73
CA GLY A 24 0.24 10.15 -16.56
C GLY A 24 -0.41 9.60 -15.28
N TYR A 25 -0.98 8.40 -15.33
CA TYR A 25 -1.54 7.74 -14.17
C TYR A 25 -0.61 6.63 -13.68
N ILE A 26 -0.59 6.42 -12.36
CA ILE A 26 0.17 5.36 -11.73
C ILE A 26 -0.80 4.38 -11.09
N PHE A 27 -0.65 3.11 -11.42
CA PHE A 27 -1.42 2.01 -10.81
C PHE A 27 -0.45 1.15 -10.01
N THR A 28 -0.64 1.06 -8.70
CA THR A 28 0.24 0.26 -7.86
C THR A 28 -0.36 -1.11 -7.60
N SER A 29 0.52 -2.10 -7.48
CA SER A 29 0.12 -3.38 -6.90
C SER A 29 -0.19 -3.20 -5.42
N GLY A 30 -0.97 -4.12 -4.87
CA GLY A 30 -1.29 -4.10 -3.44
C GLY A 30 -0.04 -4.36 -2.60
N GLN A 31 -0.02 -3.79 -1.40
CA GLN A 31 1.07 -3.97 -0.46
C GLN A 31 0.56 -4.60 0.82
N ILE A 32 1.35 -5.52 1.36
CA ILE A 32 1.20 -6.02 2.74
C ILE A 32 2.45 -5.58 3.51
N ALA A 33 2.50 -5.90 4.79
CA ALA A 33 3.57 -5.42 5.67
C ALA A 33 4.88 -6.20 5.51
N LEU A 34 5.43 -6.20 4.29
CA LEU A 34 6.76 -6.74 4.01
C LEU A 34 7.78 -5.61 4.06
N THR A 35 8.98 -5.90 4.57
CA THR A 35 10.10 -4.97 4.45
C THR A 35 10.65 -4.99 3.03
N ALA A 36 11.51 -4.03 2.70
CA ALA A 36 12.20 -4.02 1.40
C ALA A 36 13.00 -5.31 1.15
N GLU A 37 13.46 -5.97 2.22
CA GLU A 37 14.18 -7.24 2.16
C GLU A 37 13.25 -8.45 2.06
N GLY A 38 11.93 -8.24 2.09
CA GLY A 38 10.95 -9.31 1.95
C GLY A 38 10.55 -10.01 3.24
N GLU A 39 10.89 -9.44 4.39
CA GLU A 39 10.48 -9.99 5.68
C GLU A 39 9.09 -9.49 6.05
N PHE A 40 8.18 -10.41 6.42
CA PHE A 40 6.87 -10.02 6.90
C PHE A 40 6.95 -9.52 8.34
N LEU A 41 6.55 -8.25 8.53
CA LEU A 41 6.43 -7.67 9.86
C LEU A 41 5.05 -8.03 10.39
N GLY A 42 5.01 -8.95 11.35
CA GLY A 42 3.79 -9.22 12.09
C GLY A 42 3.42 -8.00 12.93
N GLY A 43 2.85 -8.22 14.07
CA GLY A 43 2.44 -7.12 14.94
C GLY A 43 1.00 -6.73 14.70
N ASP A 44 0.60 -5.62 15.32
CA ASP A 44 -0.78 -5.18 15.26
C ASP A 44 -1.12 -4.51 13.93
N ILE A 45 -2.39 -4.18 13.75
CA ILE A 45 -2.88 -3.57 12.50
C ILE A 45 -2.23 -2.22 12.24
N GLN A 46 -1.88 -1.46 13.28
CA GLN A 46 -1.26 -0.16 13.09
C GLN A 46 0.17 -0.28 12.61
N GLN A 47 0.95 -1.23 13.15
CA GLN A 47 2.30 -1.50 12.69
C GLN A 47 2.29 -1.96 11.23
N GLN A 48 1.38 -2.86 10.87
CA GLN A 48 1.24 -3.32 9.50
C GLN A 48 0.85 -2.19 8.56
N THR A 49 -0.07 -1.34 8.97
CA THR A 49 -0.51 -0.21 8.15
C THR A 49 0.63 0.77 7.90
N HIS A 50 1.44 1.07 8.91
CA HIS A 50 2.62 1.92 8.72
C HIS A 50 3.58 1.35 7.68
N GLN A 51 3.83 0.04 7.73
CA GLN A 51 4.74 -0.58 6.76
C GLN A 51 4.16 -0.56 5.35
N VAL A 52 2.87 -0.81 5.20
CA VAL A 52 2.19 -0.71 3.90
C VAL A 52 2.36 0.69 3.32
N PHE A 53 2.16 1.73 4.12
CA PHE A 53 2.36 3.10 3.65
C PHE A 53 3.82 3.41 3.32
N ALA A 54 4.77 2.89 4.09
CA ALA A 54 6.18 3.04 3.76
C ALA A 54 6.48 2.47 2.38
N ASN A 55 5.94 1.29 2.09
CA ASN A 55 6.12 0.64 0.78
C ASN A 55 5.48 1.45 -0.34
N LEU A 56 4.24 1.90 -0.15
CA LEU A 56 3.53 2.70 -1.16
C LEU A 56 4.25 4.02 -1.42
N LYS A 57 4.73 4.70 -0.38
CA LYS A 57 5.48 5.94 -0.53
C LYS A 57 6.73 5.72 -1.38
N ALA A 58 7.47 4.64 -1.13
CA ALA A 58 8.67 4.33 -1.89
C ALA A 58 8.36 4.11 -3.38
N VAL A 59 7.29 3.37 -3.67
CA VAL A 59 6.88 3.10 -5.05
C VAL A 59 6.40 4.40 -5.73
N LEU A 60 5.59 5.20 -5.04
CA LEU A 60 5.09 6.46 -5.59
C LEU A 60 6.22 7.45 -5.84
N GLU A 61 7.17 7.54 -4.93
CA GLU A 61 8.35 8.41 -5.08
C GLU A 61 9.17 8.00 -6.30
N GLU A 62 9.41 6.70 -6.49
CA GLU A 62 10.11 6.20 -7.67
C GLU A 62 9.36 6.56 -8.95
N ALA A 63 8.04 6.55 -8.91
CA ALA A 63 7.20 6.92 -10.06
C ALA A 63 7.13 8.44 -10.27
N GLY A 64 7.68 9.25 -9.37
CA GLY A 64 7.66 10.71 -9.48
C GLY A 64 6.40 11.36 -8.95
N THR A 65 5.68 10.70 -8.06
CA THR A 65 4.45 11.22 -7.46
C THR A 65 4.47 11.06 -5.94
N SER A 66 3.35 11.26 -5.28
CA SER A 66 3.25 11.26 -3.82
C SER A 66 1.83 10.95 -3.37
N LEU A 67 1.66 10.70 -2.06
CA LEU A 67 0.35 10.38 -1.48
C LEU A 67 -0.71 11.45 -1.70
N ASP A 68 -0.32 12.72 -1.74
CA ASP A 68 -1.26 13.82 -1.94
C ASP A 68 -1.83 13.88 -3.37
N LYS A 69 -1.35 13.03 -4.26
CA LYS A 69 -1.85 12.90 -5.63
C LYS A 69 -2.70 11.64 -5.83
N VAL A 70 -2.89 10.84 -4.79
CA VAL A 70 -3.70 9.63 -4.89
C VAL A 70 -5.16 9.99 -5.18
N ILE A 71 -5.74 9.34 -6.18
CA ILE A 71 -7.13 9.55 -6.59
C ILE A 71 -8.05 8.59 -5.85
N LYS A 72 -7.66 7.33 -5.77
CA LYS A 72 -8.47 6.27 -5.19
C LYS A 72 -7.59 5.28 -4.46
N ALA A 73 -7.97 4.90 -3.28
CA ALA A 73 -7.35 3.83 -2.51
C ALA A 73 -8.37 2.72 -2.26
N THR A 74 -7.90 1.47 -2.26
CA THR A 74 -8.71 0.33 -1.84
C THR A 74 -7.97 -0.36 -0.70
N VAL A 75 -8.67 -0.58 0.41
CA VAL A 75 -8.12 -1.24 1.59
C VAL A 75 -8.79 -2.60 1.74
N PHE A 76 -7.98 -3.64 1.77
CA PHE A 76 -8.43 -5.01 2.00
C PHE A 76 -8.01 -5.40 3.41
N MET A 77 -8.96 -5.83 4.24
CA MET A 77 -8.70 -6.18 5.64
C MET A 77 -9.06 -7.64 5.91
N SER A 78 -8.33 -8.25 6.81
CA SER A 78 -8.67 -9.59 7.30
C SER A 78 -9.75 -9.53 8.38
N ASP A 79 -9.93 -8.39 9.04
CA ASP A 79 -10.88 -8.21 10.12
C ASP A 79 -11.32 -6.74 10.20
N MET A 80 -12.58 -6.48 9.84
CA MET A 80 -13.13 -5.12 9.89
C MET A 80 -13.33 -4.59 11.32
N ASP A 81 -13.22 -5.45 12.33
CA ASP A 81 -13.24 -4.98 13.72
C ASP A 81 -12.00 -4.13 14.04
N GLU A 82 -10.94 -4.27 13.22
CA GLU A 82 -9.73 -3.47 13.35
C GLU A 82 -9.73 -2.20 12.48
N PHE A 83 -10.87 -1.88 11.88
CA PHE A 83 -10.98 -0.76 10.94
C PHE A 83 -10.61 0.59 11.57
N VAL A 84 -11.10 0.86 12.79
CA VAL A 84 -10.84 2.14 13.46
C VAL A 84 -9.35 2.33 13.69
N ALA A 85 -8.66 1.29 14.17
CA ALA A 85 -7.21 1.35 14.43
C ALA A 85 -6.42 1.54 13.14
N MET A 86 -6.79 0.84 12.07
CA MET A 86 -6.18 1.02 10.75
C MET A 86 -6.41 2.45 10.24
N ASN A 87 -7.63 2.93 10.39
CA ASN A 87 -8.04 4.22 9.85
C ASN A 87 -7.30 5.39 10.50
N GLU A 88 -6.91 5.28 11.76
CA GLU A 88 -6.09 6.29 12.43
C GLU A 88 -4.74 6.47 11.71
N VAL A 89 -4.07 5.37 11.42
CA VAL A 89 -2.77 5.40 10.72
C VAL A 89 -2.94 5.86 9.28
N TYR A 90 -3.99 5.38 8.61
CA TYR A 90 -4.34 5.82 7.26
C TYR A 90 -4.47 7.35 7.21
N GLY A 91 -5.21 7.92 8.14
CA GLY A 91 -5.41 9.37 8.22
C GLY A 91 -4.11 10.14 8.49
N GLU A 92 -3.23 9.61 9.33
CA GLU A 92 -1.93 10.22 9.59
C GLU A 92 -1.09 10.34 8.32
N HIS A 93 -1.07 9.29 7.48
CA HIS A 93 -0.25 9.27 6.28
C HIS A 93 -0.79 10.17 5.17
N PHE A 94 -2.10 10.24 5.00
CA PHE A 94 -2.69 11.12 3.99
C PHE A 94 -2.78 12.58 4.42
N GLY A 95 -2.85 12.83 5.73
CA GLY A 95 -2.97 14.19 6.24
C GLY A 95 -4.27 14.86 5.81
N GLU A 96 -4.17 16.00 5.17
CA GLU A 96 -5.35 16.75 4.72
C GLU A 96 -5.95 16.23 3.41
N HIS A 97 -5.18 15.48 2.64
CA HIS A 97 -5.69 14.89 1.41
C HIS A 97 -6.58 13.70 1.73
N LYS A 98 -7.75 13.66 1.14
CA LYS A 98 -8.73 12.60 1.38
C LYS A 98 -9.15 11.99 0.04
N PRO A 99 -8.40 11.00 -0.46
CA PRO A 99 -8.77 10.35 -1.73
C PRO A 99 -10.07 9.56 -1.60
N ALA A 100 -10.69 9.29 -2.73
CA ALA A 100 -11.80 8.33 -2.76
C ALA A 100 -11.31 6.98 -2.22
N ARG A 101 -12.18 6.24 -1.55
CA ARG A 101 -11.76 4.99 -0.91
C ARG A 101 -12.87 3.95 -0.87
N SER A 102 -12.49 2.69 -0.98
CA SER A 102 -13.29 1.54 -0.56
C SER A 102 -12.48 0.74 0.45
N ALA A 103 -13.12 0.23 1.49
CA ALA A 103 -12.48 -0.64 2.48
C ALA A 103 -13.40 -1.84 2.71
N VAL A 104 -12.85 -3.04 2.59
CA VAL A 104 -13.61 -4.28 2.68
C VAL A 104 -12.84 -5.34 3.45
N GLU A 105 -13.58 -6.25 4.10
CA GLU A 105 -13.00 -7.45 4.66
C GLU A 105 -12.98 -8.53 3.59
N VAL A 106 -11.89 -9.29 3.52
CA VAL A 106 -11.73 -10.39 2.58
C VAL A 106 -11.54 -11.69 3.34
N ALA A 107 -11.76 -12.81 2.67
CA ALA A 107 -11.63 -14.12 3.31
C ALA A 107 -10.21 -14.37 3.80
N ARG A 108 -9.18 -13.86 3.08
CA ARG A 108 -7.79 -14.09 3.43
C ARG A 108 -6.88 -13.15 2.65
N LEU A 109 -5.80 -12.73 3.27
CA LEU A 109 -4.75 -11.94 2.62
C LEU A 109 -3.47 -12.76 2.46
N PRO A 110 -2.61 -12.39 1.50
CA PRO A 110 -1.31 -13.06 1.36
C PRO A 110 -0.53 -13.04 2.68
N LYS A 111 0.16 -14.15 2.99
CA LYS A 111 0.94 -14.34 4.21
C LYS A 111 0.13 -14.13 5.48
N ASP A 112 -1.19 -14.30 5.39
CA ASP A 112 -2.10 -14.12 6.53
C ASP A 112 -1.98 -12.74 7.19
N ALA A 113 -1.76 -11.74 6.35
CA ALA A 113 -1.68 -10.36 6.82
C ALA A 113 -3.01 -9.89 7.42
#